data_d4b9a72c7f9ee3b65829df90fc3fe6f2
#
_entry.id   d4b9a72c7f9ee3b65829df90fc3fe6f2
#
_cell.length_a   1.000
_cell.length_b   1.000
_cell.length_c   1.000
_cell.angle_alpha   90.00
_cell.angle_beta   90.00
_cell.angle_gamma   90.00
#
_symmetry.space_group_name_H-M   'P 1'
#
loop_
_entity.id
_entity.type
_entity.pdbx_description
1 polymer ?
#
loop_
_entity_poly.entity_id
_entity_poly.type
_entity_poly.pdbx_seq_one_letter_code
_entity_poly.pdbx_strand_id
1 'polypeptide(L)'
;MCLGRESYGRTYAVVELSHLQDNIREVKSHLRKGMQFCAVVKMDAYGHGIVEVARAVEEECALFGVATIEEGIILRKGGITTPILILGVVPKGQYRSLWHYDIMPSLFTKEQGVALSAIAKKEGKSLACHLALDTGMGRIGIQVEHEGAVDLGLELFSLPGIEIAGIFSHFSSCDDKDKTYTEMQERRFASYLQTLEERGIKLPLCHISNSAGILEGRGVQYDMVRDGIALYGLYPSKDMERRVPLKMALSWKAKISHIKEIPAGEAISYGASFVSKEAMRVATVPVGYGDGYPRVLSNKAKVLVGGNPCPILGRVCMDQFMIDVSQVEAEVFQEVTLLGKEGEEEISLYDWEEWGVFPYEFLCNLGNRVPRVYKMKGKWVGTYDPLSSLHSEEYQEEES
;
A
#
# COMPACT_ATOMS: atom_id res chain seq x y z
N MET A 1 -10.15 9.08 23.87
CA MET A 1 -9.26 10.18 24.28
C MET A 1 -8.21 10.38 23.21
N CYS A 2 -8.06 11.57 22.62
CA CYS A 2 -6.93 11.83 21.73
C CYS A 2 -5.68 11.96 22.62
N LEU A 3 -4.82 10.94 22.58
CA LEU A 3 -3.51 11.02 23.19
C LEU A 3 -2.74 12.18 22.55
N GLY A 4 -2.25 13.12 23.36
CA GLY A 4 -1.45 14.25 22.89
C GLY A 4 -0.12 13.78 22.29
N ARG A 5 0.56 14.64 21.53
CA ARG A 5 1.84 14.39 20.86
C ARG A 5 2.92 13.80 21.78
N GLU A 6 2.85 14.00 23.10
CA GLU A 6 3.80 13.55 24.10
C GLU A 6 3.66 12.08 24.51
N SER A 7 2.51 11.45 24.20
CA SER A 7 2.17 10.09 24.63
C SER A 7 2.49 9.00 23.60
N TYR A 8 2.93 9.34 22.38
CA TYR A 8 3.39 8.32 21.43
C TYR A 8 4.75 7.82 21.87
N GLY A 9 4.79 6.56 22.28
CA GLY A 9 5.93 5.88 22.87
C GLY A 9 7.27 6.04 22.17
N ARG A 10 8.02 4.97 22.04
CA ARG A 10 9.38 4.94 21.46
C ARG A 10 9.45 5.28 19.97
N THR A 11 8.39 4.96 19.20
CA THR A 11 8.31 5.16 17.73
C THR A 11 6.87 5.24 17.25
N TYR A 12 6.64 5.92 16.14
CA TYR A 12 5.33 6.06 15.49
C TYR A 12 5.47 6.50 14.03
N ALA A 13 4.53 6.05 13.19
CA ALA A 13 4.41 6.51 11.81
C ALA A 13 3.36 7.62 11.72
N VAL A 14 3.67 8.71 11.05
CA VAL A 14 2.72 9.79 10.75
C VAL A 14 2.18 9.58 9.34
N VAL A 15 0.86 9.54 9.22
CA VAL A 15 0.15 9.48 7.94
C VAL A 15 -0.57 10.80 7.72
N GLU A 16 -0.14 11.57 6.73
CA GLU A 16 -0.79 12.83 6.32
C GLU A 16 -1.90 12.51 5.30
N LEU A 17 -3.12 12.37 5.78
CA LEU A 17 -4.28 11.99 4.96
C LEU A 17 -4.59 13.00 3.85
N SER A 18 -4.29 14.29 4.06
CA SER A 18 -4.46 15.30 3.03
C SER A 18 -3.54 15.08 1.82
N HIS A 19 -2.37 14.47 2.00
CA HIS A 19 -1.49 14.12 0.88
C HIS A 19 -2.11 13.05 -0.03
N LEU A 20 -2.85 12.08 0.55
CA LEU A 20 -3.59 11.08 -0.24
C LEU A 20 -4.65 11.76 -1.13
N GLN A 21 -5.42 12.69 -0.55
CA GLN A 21 -6.42 13.46 -1.30
C GLN A 21 -5.78 14.32 -2.40
N ASP A 22 -4.66 14.97 -2.08
CA ASP A 22 -3.91 15.78 -3.05
C ASP A 22 -3.38 14.91 -4.20
N ASN A 23 -2.81 13.74 -3.90
CA ASN A 23 -2.30 12.80 -4.90
C ASN A 23 -3.41 12.32 -5.84
N ILE A 24 -4.59 11.96 -5.29
CA ILE A 24 -5.75 11.59 -6.14
C ILE A 24 -6.15 12.74 -7.06
N ARG A 25 -6.26 13.97 -6.54
CA ARG A 25 -6.65 15.14 -7.34
C ARG A 25 -5.63 15.43 -8.42
N GLU A 26 -4.34 15.34 -8.08
CA GLU A 26 -3.26 15.55 -9.02
C GLU A 26 -3.29 14.49 -10.12
N VAL A 27 -3.39 13.21 -9.77
CA VAL A 27 -3.51 12.11 -10.74
C VAL A 27 -4.75 12.29 -11.62
N LYS A 28 -5.91 12.60 -11.04
CA LYS A 28 -7.16 12.84 -11.80
C LYS A 28 -7.06 14.02 -12.76
N SER A 29 -6.24 15.03 -12.44
CA SER A 29 -6.06 16.19 -13.32
C SER A 29 -5.43 15.84 -14.68
N HIS A 30 -4.70 14.71 -14.73
CA HIS A 30 -4.09 14.17 -15.95
C HIS A 30 -4.97 13.14 -16.68
N LEU A 31 -6.15 12.84 -16.15
CA LEU A 31 -7.09 11.87 -16.72
C LEU A 31 -8.26 12.57 -17.43
N ARG A 32 -8.92 11.86 -18.34
CA ARG A 32 -10.14 12.39 -18.97
C ARG A 32 -11.24 12.64 -17.94
N LYS A 33 -12.04 13.68 -18.15
CA LYS A 33 -13.18 14.00 -17.29
C LYS A 33 -14.15 12.81 -17.23
N GLY A 34 -14.59 12.44 -16.03
CA GLY A 34 -15.50 11.33 -15.79
C GLY A 34 -14.81 9.96 -15.66
N MET A 35 -13.48 9.88 -15.71
CA MET A 35 -12.73 8.67 -15.40
C MET A 35 -13.05 8.20 -13.99
N GLN A 36 -13.47 6.95 -13.85
CA GLN A 36 -13.66 6.34 -12.55
C GLN A 36 -12.31 6.01 -11.89
N PHE A 37 -12.25 6.14 -10.58
CA PHE A 37 -11.02 5.94 -9.81
C PHE A 37 -11.22 4.84 -8.77
N CYS A 38 -10.39 3.81 -8.85
CA CYS A 38 -10.28 2.76 -7.86
C CYS A 38 -9.04 3.00 -7.01
N ALA A 39 -9.22 3.28 -5.72
CA ALA A 39 -8.11 3.30 -4.77
C ALA A 39 -7.78 1.88 -4.32
N VAL A 40 -6.52 1.46 -4.49
CA VAL A 40 -6.05 0.14 -4.05
C VAL A 40 -5.52 0.25 -2.63
N VAL A 41 -6.27 -0.29 -1.68
CA VAL A 41 -6.03 -0.16 -0.23
C VAL A 41 -5.68 -1.48 0.45
N LYS A 42 -5.24 -2.49 -0.32
CA LYS A 42 -4.76 -3.77 0.22
C LYS A 42 -3.54 -3.62 1.12
N MET A 43 -3.21 -4.67 1.91
CA MET A 43 -2.09 -4.69 2.86
C MET A 43 -2.12 -3.52 3.84
N ASP A 44 -3.27 -3.38 4.51
CA ASP A 44 -3.53 -2.28 5.45
C ASP A 44 -3.28 -0.90 4.82
N ALA A 45 -3.80 -0.70 3.57
CA ALA A 45 -3.52 0.47 2.75
C ALA A 45 -2.00 0.74 2.60
N TYR A 46 -1.25 -0.28 2.17
CA TYR A 46 0.22 -0.23 2.09
C TYR A 46 0.85 0.22 3.43
N GLY A 47 0.36 -0.33 4.54
CA GLY A 47 0.84 -0.04 5.88
C GLY A 47 0.37 1.28 6.50
N HIS A 48 -0.50 2.04 5.82
CA HIS A 48 -0.98 3.35 6.28
C HIS A 48 -2.22 3.29 7.18
N GLY A 49 -2.87 2.11 7.30
CA GLY A 49 -4.14 1.94 8.03
C GLY A 49 -5.35 1.99 7.09
N ILE A 50 -5.91 0.82 6.80
CA ILE A 50 -6.89 0.64 5.70
C ILE A 50 -8.19 1.44 5.90
N VAL A 51 -8.71 1.52 7.12
CA VAL A 51 -10.01 2.17 7.40
C VAL A 51 -9.88 3.69 7.32
N GLU A 52 -8.85 4.26 7.95
CA GLU A 52 -8.62 5.70 7.98
C GLU A 52 -8.25 6.24 6.61
N VAL A 53 -7.44 5.51 5.85
CA VAL A 53 -7.12 5.85 4.45
C VAL A 53 -8.40 5.82 3.60
N ALA A 54 -9.18 4.74 3.67
CA ALA A 54 -10.39 4.62 2.88
C ALA A 54 -11.39 5.76 3.19
N ARG A 55 -11.63 6.05 4.48
CA ARG A 55 -12.48 7.20 4.89
C ARG A 55 -12.00 8.53 4.34
N ALA A 56 -10.69 8.75 4.36
CA ALA A 56 -10.11 10.02 3.91
C ALA A 56 -10.30 10.26 2.40
N VAL A 57 -10.42 9.18 1.61
CA VAL A 57 -10.49 9.27 0.15
C VAL A 57 -11.80 8.75 -0.44
N GLU A 58 -12.78 8.32 0.37
CA GLU A 58 -14.01 7.67 -0.07
C GLU A 58 -14.77 8.50 -1.10
N GLU A 59 -14.92 9.80 -0.87
CA GLU A 59 -15.63 10.71 -1.78
C GLU A 59 -14.97 10.87 -3.16
N GLU A 60 -13.68 10.58 -3.25
CA GLU A 60 -12.91 10.66 -4.49
C GLU A 60 -12.91 9.34 -5.27
N CYS A 61 -13.43 8.25 -4.71
CA CYS A 61 -13.30 6.91 -5.25
C CYS A 61 -14.65 6.34 -5.70
N ALA A 62 -14.66 5.71 -6.87
CA ALA A 62 -15.81 4.92 -7.33
C ALA A 62 -15.76 3.49 -6.79
N LEU A 63 -14.56 3.02 -6.39
CA LEU A 63 -14.32 1.64 -5.99
C LEU A 63 -13.05 1.54 -5.12
N PHE A 64 -13.06 0.62 -4.16
CA PHE A 64 -11.84 0.20 -3.45
C PHE A 64 -11.36 -1.16 -3.92
N GLY A 65 -10.05 -1.28 -4.17
CA GLY A 65 -9.39 -2.54 -4.52
C GLY A 65 -8.66 -3.15 -3.32
N VAL A 66 -9.02 -4.38 -2.96
CA VAL A 66 -8.39 -5.16 -1.89
C VAL A 66 -7.83 -6.47 -2.42
N ALA A 67 -6.99 -7.17 -1.64
CA ALA A 67 -6.43 -8.46 -2.04
C ALA A 67 -7.24 -9.64 -1.51
N THR A 68 -7.86 -9.52 -0.34
CA THR A 68 -8.54 -10.59 0.37
C THR A 68 -9.94 -10.18 0.83
N ILE A 69 -10.76 -11.17 1.15
CA ILE A 69 -12.11 -10.93 1.67
C ILE A 69 -12.05 -10.29 3.06
N GLU A 70 -11.05 -10.63 3.88
CA GLU A 70 -10.86 -10.09 5.22
C GLU A 70 -10.63 -8.58 5.19
N GLU A 71 -9.82 -8.08 4.25
CA GLU A 71 -9.60 -6.65 4.04
C GLU A 71 -10.91 -5.93 3.67
N GLY A 72 -11.71 -6.54 2.79
CA GLY A 72 -13.04 -6.03 2.45
C GLY A 72 -13.99 -5.99 3.65
N ILE A 73 -13.97 -7.03 4.49
CA ILE A 73 -14.77 -7.09 5.73
C ILE A 73 -14.33 -6.01 6.72
N ILE A 74 -13.03 -5.76 6.85
CA ILE A 74 -12.49 -4.68 7.72
C ILE A 74 -13.03 -3.33 7.23
N LEU A 75 -13.00 -3.06 5.94
CA LEU A 75 -13.56 -1.83 5.37
C LEU A 75 -15.05 -1.68 5.68
N ARG A 76 -15.86 -2.72 5.46
CA ARG A 76 -17.30 -2.69 5.77
C ARG A 76 -17.58 -2.48 7.26
N LYS A 77 -16.84 -3.16 8.14
CA LYS A 77 -16.92 -2.93 9.60
C LYS A 77 -16.47 -1.52 9.99
N GLY A 78 -15.53 -0.94 9.23
CA GLY A 78 -15.11 0.45 9.35
C GLY A 78 -16.12 1.49 8.85
N GLY A 79 -17.29 1.05 8.31
CA GLY A 79 -18.36 1.92 7.83
C GLY A 79 -18.21 2.38 6.37
N ILE A 80 -17.25 1.84 5.62
CA ILE A 80 -17.06 2.16 4.19
C ILE A 80 -18.22 1.57 3.38
N THR A 81 -18.86 2.43 2.59
CA THR A 81 -20.03 2.08 1.75
C THR A 81 -19.70 1.95 0.27
N THR A 82 -18.66 2.61 -0.18
CA THR A 82 -18.15 2.52 -1.56
C THR A 82 -17.96 1.06 -2.00
N PRO A 83 -18.28 0.68 -3.26
CA PRO A 83 -18.06 -0.67 -3.78
C PRO A 83 -16.64 -1.18 -3.55
N ILE A 84 -16.49 -2.47 -3.24
CA ILE A 84 -15.20 -3.12 -2.97
C ILE A 84 -15.00 -4.27 -3.94
N LEU A 85 -13.83 -4.31 -4.59
CA LEU A 85 -13.38 -5.38 -5.48
C LEU A 85 -12.19 -6.12 -4.89
N ILE A 86 -12.30 -7.45 -4.75
CA ILE A 86 -11.18 -8.31 -4.44
C ILE A 86 -10.38 -8.57 -5.72
N LEU A 87 -9.15 -8.09 -5.78
CA LEU A 87 -8.23 -8.26 -6.91
C LEU A 87 -7.51 -9.63 -6.90
N GLY A 88 -7.74 -10.42 -5.86
CA GLY A 88 -7.18 -11.77 -5.65
C GLY A 88 -8.22 -12.86 -5.79
N VAL A 89 -7.92 -14.02 -5.21
CA VAL A 89 -8.79 -15.20 -5.19
C VAL A 89 -9.46 -15.34 -3.83
N VAL A 90 -10.76 -15.64 -3.84
CA VAL A 90 -11.51 -15.96 -2.61
C VAL A 90 -11.61 -17.47 -2.47
N PRO A 91 -11.22 -18.06 -1.32
CA PRO A 91 -11.42 -19.49 -1.05
C PRO A 91 -12.90 -19.86 -0.98
N LYS A 92 -13.27 -21.06 -1.47
CA LYS A 92 -14.69 -21.52 -1.51
C LYS A 92 -15.41 -21.42 -0.16
N GLY A 93 -14.70 -21.69 0.94
CA GLY A 93 -15.25 -21.62 2.29
C GLY A 93 -15.73 -20.22 2.71
N GLN A 94 -15.24 -19.19 2.01
CA GLN A 94 -15.55 -17.79 2.31
C GLN A 94 -16.55 -17.15 1.32
N TYR A 95 -17.03 -17.89 0.32
CA TYR A 95 -17.91 -17.33 -0.72
C TYR A 95 -19.17 -16.65 -0.18
N ARG A 96 -19.80 -17.20 0.89
CA ARG A 96 -20.99 -16.57 1.48
C ARG A 96 -20.76 -15.18 2.03
N SER A 97 -19.55 -14.89 2.48
CA SER A 97 -19.16 -13.57 2.98
C SER A 97 -19.26 -12.49 1.88
N LEU A 98 -19.13 -12.84 0.60
CA LEU A 98 -19.28 -11.91 -0.51
C LEU A 98 -20.69 -11.27 -0.52
N TRP A 99 -21.75 -12.08 -0.34
CA TRP A 99 -23.12 -11.57 -0.24
C TRP A 99 -23.38 -10.84 1.08
N HIS A 100 -22.86 -11.38 2.18
CA HIS A 100 -23.12 -10.82 3.50
C HIS A 100 -22.52 -9.40 3.64
N TYR A 101 -21.36 -9.19 3.07
CA TYR A 101 -20.64 -7.91 3.16
C TYR A 101 -20.70 -7.08 1.87
N ASP A 102 -21.43 -7.53 0.85
CA ASP A 102 -21.56 -6.86 -0.44
C ASP A 102 -20.19 -6.50 -1.06
N ILE A 103 -19.39 -7.55 -1.30
CA ILE A 103 -18.02 -7.44 -1.83
C ILE A 103 -17.93 -8.22 -3.15
N MET A 104 -17.40 -7.59 -4.19
CA MET A 104 -17.26 -8.15 -5.52
C MET A 104 -15.97 -8.99 -5.62
N PRO A 105 -16.01 -10.26 -6.06
CA PRO A 105 -14.82 -11.04 -6.36
C PRO A 105 -14.33 -10.82 -7.78
N SER A 106 -13.06 -11.16 -8.03
CA SER A 106 -12.54 -11.47 -9.35
C SER A 106 -13.02 -12.85 -9.77
N LEU A 107 -13.51 -12.98 -11.01
CA LEU A 107 -14.02 -14.21 -11.60
C LEU A 107 -13.24 -14.54 -12.87
N PHE A 108 -12.75 -15.80 -13.00
CA PHE A 108 -11.95 -16.19 -14.16
C PHE A 108 -11.86 -17.69 -14.41
N THR A 109 -12.54 -18.53 -13.61
CA THR A 109 -12.65 -19.97 -13.91
C THR A 109 -14.08 -20.44 -13.90
N LYS A 110 -14.35 -21.49 -14.68
CA LYS A 110 -15.68 -22.12 -14.77
C LYS A 110 -16.13 -22.65 -13.40
N GLU A 111 -15.25 -23.34 -12.69
CA GLU A 111 -15.53 -23.94 -11.38
C GLU A 111 -15.92 -22.88 -10.35
N GLN A 112 -15.21 -21.75 -10.36
CA GLN A 112 -15.51 -20.60 -9.50
C GLN A 112 -16.91 -20.04 -9.85
N GLY A 113 -17.17 -19.79 -11.14
CA GLY A 113 -18.44 -19.24 -11.60
C GLY A 113 -19.64 -20.15 -11.26
N VAL A 114 -19.54 -21.44 -11.53
CA VAL A 114 -20.58 -22.44 -11.22
C VAL A 114 -20.85 -22.48 -9.71
N ALA A 115 -19.80 -22.48 -8.89
CA ALA A 115 -19.96 -22.50 -7.44
C ALA A 115 -20.63 -21.23 -6.90
N LEU A 116 -20.24 -20.04 -7.39
CA LEU A 116 -20.85 -18.77 -7.03
C LEU A 116 -22.32 -18.69 -7.51
N SER A 117 -22.62 -19.12 -8.75
CA SER A 117 -23.99 -19.19 -9.29
C SER A 117 -24.90 -20.10 -8.44
N ALA A 118 -24.39 -21.24 -7.97
CA ALA A 118 -25.13 -22.14 -7.10
C ALA A 118 -25.48 -21.50 -5.74
N ILE A 119 -24.58 -20.66 -5.20
CA ILE A 119 -24.85 -19.89 -3.98
C ILE A 119 -25.84 -18.76 -4.26
N ALA A 120 -25.66 -17.99 -5.34
CA ALA A 120 -26.57 -16.91 -5.74
C ALA A 120 -28.03 -17.37 -5.79
N LYS A 121 -28.28 -18.58 -6.38
CA LYS A 121 -29.61 -19.20 -6.44
C LYS A 121 -30.16 -19.48 -5.02
N LYS A 122 -29.33 -19.90 -4.07
CA LYS A 122 -29.75 -20.19 -2.69
C LYS A 122 -30.02 -18.92 -1.88
N GLU A 123 -29.18 -17.90 -2.08
CA GLU A 123 -29.33 -16.59 -1.42
C GLU A 123 -30.48 -15.76 -2.03
N GLY A 124 -30.97 -16.11 -3.22
CA GLY A 124 -32.01 -15.35 -3.94
C GLY A 124 -31.56 -13.94 -4.36
N LYS A 125 -30.25 -13.67 -4.38
CA LYS A 125 -29.64 -12.39 -4.69
C LYS A 125 -28.46 -12.58 -5.63
N SER A 126 -28.41 -11.80 -6.72
CA SER A 126 -27.26 -11.80 -7.64
C SER A 126 -25.98 -11.31 -6.95
N LEU A 127 -24.83 -11.75 -7.46
CA LEU A 127 -23.50 -11.30 -7.07
C LEU A 127 -22.85 -10.56 -8.23
N ALA A 128 -22.48 -9.30 -8.01
CA ALA A 128 -21.64 -8.55 -8.93
C ALA A 128 -20.19 -9.06 -8.83
N CYS A 129 -19.57 -9.27 -10.00
CA CYS A 129 -18.20 -9.77 -10.14
C CYS A 129 -17.46 -8.97 -11.20
N HIS A 130 -16.13 -8.92 -11.12
CA HIS A 130 -15.30 -8.45 -12.25
C HIS A 130 -14.61 -9.64 -12.92
N LEU A 131 -14.75 -9.76 -14.24
CA LEU A 131 -14.04 -10.76 -15.02
C LEU A 131 -12.55 -10.38 -15.10
N ALA A 132 -11.67 -11.24 -14.62
CA ALA A 132 -10.24 -11.02 -14.69
C ALA A 132 -9.66 -11.67 -15.95
N LEU A 133 -8.86 -10.92 -16.70
CA LEU A 133 -8.17 -11.36 -17.92
C LEU A 133 -6.65 -11.36 -17.68
N ASP A 134 -5.99 -12.42 -18.07
CA ASP A 134 -4.53 -12.46 -18.16
C ASP A 134 -4.07 -12.15 -19.58
N THR A 135 -3.57 -10.93 -19.76
CA THR A 135 -3.01 -10.46 -21.02
C THR A 135 -1.50 -10.60 -21.09
N GLY A 136 -0.87 -11.18 -20.04
CA GLY A 136 0.56 -11.38 -19.96
C GLY A 136 1.19 -11.08 -18.58
N MET A 137 0.38 -10.84 -17.54
CA MET A 137 0.90 -10.74 -16.16
C MET A 137 1.28 -12.12 -15.61
N GLY A 138 0.61 -13.21 -16.07
CA GLY A 138 0.90 -14.58 -15.66
C GLY A 138 0.55 -14.90 -14.20
N ARG A 139 -0.43 -14.19 -13.62
CA ARG A 139 -0.76 -14.31 -12.19
C ARG A 139 -2.13 -14.90 -11.91
N ILE A 140 -3.18 -14.28 -12.40
CA ILE A 140 -4.57 -14.72 -12.37
C ILE A 140 -5.29 -14.21 -13.61
N GLY A 141 -6.43 -14.81 -13.95
CA GLY A 141 -7.29 -14.37 -15.06
C GLY A 141 -7.44 -15.42 -16.14
N ILE A 142 -8.41 -15.20 -17.03
CA ILE A 142 -8.55 -15.98 -18.27
C ILE A 142 -7.36 -15.62 -19.15
N GLN A 143 -6.57 -16.60 -19.54
CA GLN A 143 -5.44 -16.43 -20.48
C GLN A 143 -6.01 -16.16 -21.87
N VAL A 144 -6.04 -14.90 -22.29
CA VAL A 144 -6.78 -14.44 -23.46
C VAL A 144 -6.32 -15.04 -24.79
N GLU A 145 -5.08 -15.53 -24.87
CA GLU A 145 -4.51 -16.19 -26.04
C GLU A 145 -4.80 -17.70 -26.11
N HIS A 146 -5.39 -18.29 -25.04
CA HIS A 146 -5.74 -19.71 -25.04
C HIS A 146 -6.98 -19.98 -25.88
N GLU A 147 -6.99 -21.12 -26.60
CA GLU A 147 -8.17 -21.63 -27.26
C GLU A 147 -9.31 -21.80 -26.25
N GLY A 148 -10.51 -21.33 -26.59
CA GLY A 148 -11.68 -21.36 -25.71
C GLY A 148 -11.74 -20.24 -24.68
N ALA A 149 -10.79 -19.31 -24.63
CA ALA A 149 -10.82 -18.19 -23.67
C ALA A 149 -12.09 -17.32 -23.79
N VAL A 150 -12.51 -17.03 -25.02
CA VAL A 150 -13.74 -16.27 -25.30
C VAL A 150 -14.97 -17.06 -24.88
N ASP A 151 -15.03 -18.36 -25.21
CA ASP A 151 -16.18 -19.22 -24.86
C ASP A 151 -16.32 -19.36 -23.35
N LEU A 152 -15.20 -19.45 -22.60
CA LEU A 152 -15.23 -19.39 -21.14
C LEU A 152 -15.79 -18.05 -20.63
N GLY A 153 -15.38 -16.93 -21.21
CA GLY A 153 -15.92 -15.62 -20.88
C GLY A 153 -17.43 -15.56 -21.09
N LEU A 154 -17.93 -15.99 -22.27
CA LEU A 154 -19.35 -16.05 -22.60
C LEU A 154 -20.14 -16.96 -21.66
N GLU A 155 -19.58 -18.12 -21.29
CA GLU A 155 -20.17 -19.02 -20.29
C GLU A 155 -20.32 -18.30 -18.94
N LEU A 156 -19.30 -17.59 -18.46
CA LEU A 156 -19.35 -16.86 -17.19
C LEU A 156 -20.37 -15.72 -17.22
N PHE A 157 -20.51 -15.01 -18.33
CA PHE A 157 -21.56 -14.00 -18.51
C PHE A 157 -22.98 -14.58 -18.46
N SER A 158 -23.17 -15.85 -18.88
CA SER A 158 -24.47 -16.51 -18.94
C SER A 158 -24.93 -17.14 -17.63
N LEU A 159 -24.06 -17.18 -16.59
CA LEU A 159 -24.33 -17.87 -15.31
C LEU A 159 -25.48 -17.19 -14.55
N PRO A 160 -26.53 -17.93 -14.17
CA PRO A 160 -27.63 -17.36 -13.40
C PRO A 160 -27.17 -16.82 -12.02
N GLY A 161 -27.61 -15.59 -11.71
CA GLY A 161 -27.29 -14.93 -10.45
C GLY A 161 -25.86 -14.39 -10.36
N ILE A 162 -25.12 -14.41 -11.47
CA ILE A 162 -23.83 -13.72 -11.60
C ILE A 162 -24.04 -12.52 -12.52
N GLU A 163 -23.57 -11.36 -12.08
CA GLU A 163 -23.55 -10.12 -12.83
C GLU A 163 -22.09 -9.71 -13.08
N ILE A 164 -21.65 -9.71 -14.32
CA ILE A 164 -20.32 -9.21 -14.66
C ILE A 164 -20.40 -7.69 -14.73
N ALA A 165 -20.07 -7.04 -13.63
CA ALA A 165 -20.08 -5.57 -13.48
C ALA A 165 -18.84 -4.89 -14.07
N GLY A 166 -17.76 -5.64 -14.28
CA GLY A 166 -16.54 -5.13 -14.89
C GLY A 166 -15.67 -6.20 -15.52
N ILE A 167 -14.73 -5.76 -16.36
CA ILE A 167 -13.68 -6.59 -16.96
C ILE A 167 -12.35 -5.92 -16.74
N PHE A 168 -11.34 -6.67 -16.28
CA PHE A 168 -10.04 -6.06 -16.05
C PHE A 168 -8.86 -6.96 -16.41
N SER A 169 -7.73 -6.31 -16.67
CA SER A 169 -6.40 -6.93 -16.71
C SER A 169 -5.42 -6.11 -15.89
N HIS A 170 -4.12 -6.41 -15.97
CA HIS A 170 -3.08 -5.73 -15.20
C HIS A 170 -1.79 -5.63 -15.98
N PHE A 171 -1.22 -4.44 -16.08
CA PHE A 171 0.10 -4.24 -16.67
C PHE A 171 1.19 -4.82 -15.77
N SER A 172 2.16 -5.52 -16.37
CA SER A 172 3.28 -6.15 -15.67
C SER A 172 4.55 -5.30 -15.67
N SER A 173 4.75 -4.48 -16.70
CA SER A 173 6.01 -3.76 -16.96
C SER A 173 5.77 -2.38 -17.56
N CYS A 174 4.66 -1.73 -17.19
CA CYS A 174 4.33 -0.41 -17.73
C CYS A 174 5.28 0.70 -17.23
N ASP A 175 6.01 0.46 -16.16
CA ASP A 175 7.07 1.31 -15.59
C ASP A 175 8.43 1.14 -16.29
N ASP A 176 8.62 0.08 -17.10
CA ASP A 176 9.84 -0.11 -17.88
C ASP A 176 9.96 0.92 -19.03
N LYS A 177 11.19 1.25 -19.43
CA LYS A 177 11.44 2.13 -20.58
C LYS A 177 10.98 1.51 -21.88
N ASP A 178 11.17 0.19 -22.06
CA ASP A 178 10.67 -0.55 -23.21
C ASP A 178 9.19 -0.86 -23.05
N LYS A 179 8.35 -0.26 -23.87
CA LYS A 179 6.90 -0.40 -23.83
C LYS A 179 6.37 -1.56 -24.70
N THR A 180 7.23 -2.31 -25.35
CA THR A 180 6.83 -3.40 -26.29
C THR A 180 5.89 -4.40 -25.62
N TYR A 181 6.21 -4.82 -24.39
CA TYR A 181 5.38 -5.76 -23.64
C TYR A 181 4.05 -5.14 -23.19
N THR A 182 4.08 -3.90 -22.74
CA THR A 182 2.88 -3.13 -22.37
C THR A 182 1.93 -2.98 -23.55
N GLU A 183 2.44 -2.65 -24.74
CA GLU A 183 1.65 -2.55 -25.96
C GLU A 183 1.06 -3.89 -26.40
N MET A 184 1.80 -4.96 -26.20
CA MET A 184 1.24 -6.31 -26.42
C MET A 184 0.06 -6.59 -25.48
N GLN A 185 0.19 -6.27 -24.18
CA GLN A 185 -0.91 -6.42 -23.21
C GLN A 185 -2.13 -5.56 -23.59
N GLU A 186 -1.93 -4.32 -24.04
CA GLU A 186 -3.00 -3.44 -24.53
C GLU A 186 -3.73 -4.04 -25.72
N ARG A 187 -2.99 -4.53 -26.73
CA ARG A 187 -3.58 -5.18 -27.93
C ARG A 187 -4.39 -6.41 -27.55
N ARG A 188 -3.86 -7.29 -26.68
CA ARG A 188 -4.57 -8.49 -26.21
C ARG A 188 -5.85 -8.15 -25.48
N PHE A 189 -5.81 -7.14 -24.60
CA PHE A 189 -6.99 -6.68 -23.87
C PHE A 189 -8.05 -6.13 -24.84
N ALA A 190 -7.66 -5.24 -25.74
CA ALA A 190 -8.56 -4.66 -26.74
C ALA A 190 -9.18 -5.71 -27.66
N SER A 191 -8.38 -6.67 -28.16
CA SER A 191 -8.87 -7.75 -29.03
C SER A 191 -9.89 -8.65 -28.33
N TYR A 192 -9.65 -8.99 -27.07
CA TYR A 192 -10.59 -9.80 -26.29
C TYR A 192 -11.94 -9.07 -26.09
N LEU A 193 -11.87 -7.77 -25.71
CA LEU A 193 -13.08 -6.96 -25.56
C LEU A 193 -13.87 -6.84 -26.87
N GLN A 194 -13.20 -6.55 -27.99
CA GLN A 194 -13.81 -6.49 -29.30
C GLN A 194 -14.53 -7.81 -29.67
N THR A 195 -13.89 -8.96 -29.41
CA THR A 195 -14.49 -10.26 -29.67
C THR A 195 -15.74 -10.50 -28.83
N LEU A 196 -15.78 -10.06 -27.57
CA LEU A 196 -17.00 -10.14 -26.76
C LEU A 196 -18.13 -9.26 -27.32
N GLU A 197 -17.82 -8.05 -27.79
CA GLU A 197 -18.81 -7.17 -28.45
C GLU A 197 -19.37 -7.80 -29.74
N GLU A 198 -18.51 -8.36 -30.57
CA GLU A 198 -18.89 -9.08 -31.80
C GLU A 198 -19.79 -10.31 -31.51
N ARG A 199 -19.64 -10.90 -30.32
CA ARG A 199 -20.49 -11.98 -29.80
C ARG A 199 -21.76 -11.49 -29.09
N GLY A 200 -22.02 -10.17 -29.13
CA GLY A 200 -23.24 -9.55 -28.61
C GLY A 200 -23.23 -9.21 -27.12
N ILE A 201 -22.08 -9.26 -26.47
CA ILE A 201 -21.94 -8.79 -25.09
C ILE A 201 -21.86 -7.26 -25.08
N LYS A 202 -22.76 -6.61 -24.34
CA LYS A 202 -22.59 -5.21 -23.98
C LYS A 202 -21.53 -5.14 -22.92
N LEU A 203 -20.40 -4.52 -23.25
CA LEU A 203 -19.26 -4.41 -22.31
C LEU A 203 -19.67 -3.67 -21.04
N PRO A 204 -19.37 -4.24 -19.85
CA PRO A 204 -19.47 -3.54 -18.59
C PRO A 204 -18.25 -2.60 -18.41
N LEU A 205 -18.04 -2.10 -17.20
CA LEU A 205 -16.90 -1.25 -16.86
C LEU A 205 -15.55 -1.95 -17.14
N CYS A 206 -14.74 -1.39 -18.06
CA CYS A 206 -13.44 -1.94 -18.44
C CYS A 206 -12.29 -1.20 -17.80
N HIS A 207 -11.25 -1.93 -17.34
CA HIS A 207 -10.07 -1.30 -16.73
C HIS A 207 -8.81 -2.19 -16.81
N ILE A 208 -7.65 -1.57 -17.11
CA ILE A 208 -6.36 -2.26 -17.16
C ILE A 208 -5.27 -1.47 -16.40
N SER A 209 -5.35 -0.13 -16.40
CA SER A 209 -4.33 0.77 -15.89
C SER A 209 -4.13 0.61 -14.38
N ASN A 210 -2.88 0.41 -13.96
CA ASN A 210 -2.39 0.51 -12.58
C ASN A 210 -1.65 1.86 -12.39
N SER A 211 -0.99 2.11 -11.25
CA SER A 211 -0.26 3.37 -11.02
C SER A 211 0.74 3.69 -12.14
N ALA A 212 1.49 2.68 -12.63
CA ALA A 212 2.42 2.88 -13.75
C ALA A 212 1.67 3.27 -15.03
N GLY A 213 0.59 2.56 -15.35
CA GLY A 213 -0.24 2.89 -16.52
C GLY A 213 -0.85 4.28 -16.43
N ILE A 214 -1.30 4.70 -15.26
CA ILE A 214 -1.84 6.05 -15.02
C ILE A 214 -0.78 7.12 -15.33
N LEU A 215 0.41 6.99 -14.70
CA LEU A 215 1.47 7.97 -14.81
C LEU A 215 2.11 8.02 -16.20
N GLU A 216 2.05 6.93 -16.96
CA GLU A 216 2.52 6.83 -18.36
C GLU A 216 1.42 7.11 -19.39
N GLY A 217 0.17 7.35 -18.97
CA GLY A 217 -0.96 7.58 -19.86
C GLY A 217 -1.38 6.33 -20.65
N ARG A 218 -1.15 5.12 -20.12
CA ARG A 218 -1.47 3.83 -20.73
C ARG A 218 -2.72 3.20 -20.13
N GLY A 219 -3.58 2.65 -20.97
CA GLY A 219 -4.83 2.03 -20.53
C GLY A 219 -5.88 3.01 -19.96
N VAL A 220 -5.64 4.32 -20.13
CA VAL A 220 -6.54 5.38 -19.64
C VAL A 220 -7.71 5.69 -20.61
N GLN A 221 -7.78 5.02 -21.74
CA GLN A 221 -8.93 5.10 -22.67
C GLN A 221 -10.15 4.32 -22.17
N TYR A 222 -9.99 3.40 -21.21
CA TYR A 222 -11.07 2.62 -20.62
C TYR A 222 -11.84 3.40 -19.53
N ASP A 223 -12.72 2.75 -18.78
CA ASP A 223 -13.69 3.43 -17.91
C ASP A 223 -13.14 3.78 -16.53
N MET A 224 -12.16 3.02 -16.04
CA MET A 224 -11.61 3.18 -14.70
C MET A 224 -10.10 2.95 -14.67
N VAL A 225 -9.44 3.64 -13.75
CA VAL A 225 -8.03 3.40 -13.39
C VAL A 225 -7.93 2.86 -11.96
N ARG A 226 -6.88 2.09 -11.65
CA ARG A 226 -6.62 1.55 -10.32
C ARG A 226 -5.29 2.08 -9.81
N ASP A 227 -5.36 3.00 -8.88
CA ASP A 227 -4.17 3.59 -8.28
C ASP A 227 -3.80 2.87 -6.97
N GLY A 228 -2.58 2.38 -6.92
CA GLY A 228 -1.96 1.79 -5.75
C GLY A 228 -0.89 2.71 -5.19
N ILE A 229 0.36 2.50 -5.58
CA ILE A 229 1.51 3.16 -4.95
C ILE A 229 1.54 4.69 -5.16
N ALA A 230 1.00 5.20 -6.29
CA ALA A 230 0.98 6.64 -6.55
C ALA A 230 0.01 7.37 -5.61
N LEU A 231 -1.09 6.73 -5.18
CA LEU A 231 -1.96 7.23 -4.12
C LEU A 231 -1.16 7.61 -2.86
N TYR A 232 -0.15 6.80 -2.50
CA TYR A 232 0.67 6.99 -1.30
C TYR A 232 1.86 7.94 -1.50
N GLY A 233 2.00 8.49 -2.71
CA GLY A 233 2.99 9.51 -3.04
C GLY A 233 4.29 8.99 -3.62
N LEU A 234 4.28 7.78 -4.19
CA LEU A 234 5.47 7.15 -4.77
C LEU A 234 5.27 6.77 -6.23
N TYR A 235 6.32 6.94 -7.02
CA TYR A 235 6.38 6.38 -8.36
C TYR A 235 6.68 4.87 -8.28
N PRO A 236 6.08 4.06 -9.18
CA PRO A 236 6.31 2.60 -9.23
C PRO A 236 7.77 2.20 -9.41
N SER A 237 8.55 2.99 -10.13
CA SER A 237 9.96 2.78 -10.38
C SER A 237 10.72 4.11 -10.37
N LYS A 238 11.98 4.10 -9.94
CA LYS A 238 12.89 5.25 -10.02
C LYS A 238 13.22 5.69 -11.44
N ASP A 239 13.07 4.78 -12.40
CA ASP A 239 13.38 5.04 -13.82
C ASP A 239 12.25 5.79 -14.56
N MET A 240 11.08 5.93 -13.93
CA MET A 240 9.97 6.69 -14.49
C MET A 240 10.22 8.20 -14.40
N GLU A 241 9.80 8.94 -15.44
CA GLU A 241 9.82 10.39 -15.43
C GLU A 241 8.77 10.94 -14.45
N ARG A 242 9.21 11.80 -13.52
CA ARG A 242 8.35 12.37 -12.47
C ARG A 242 7.56 13.57 -12.95
N ARG A 243 6.55 13.35 -13.78
CA ARG A 243 5.70 14.40 -14.37
C ARG A 243 4.58 14.87 -13.44
N VAL A 244 4.15 14.00 -12.53
CA VAL A 244 3.06 14.27 -11.59
C VAL A 244 3.65 14.53 -10.20
N PRO A 245 3.41 15.70 -9.57
CA PRO A 245 4.01 16.05 -8.28
C PRO A 245 3.31 15.30 -7.13
N LEU A 246 3.72 14.07 -6.87
CA LEU A 246 3.19 13.26 -5.79
C LEU A 246 3.80 13.64 -4.44
N LYS A 247 2.99 13.61 -3.38
CA LYS A 247 3.39 13.89 -2.00
C LYS A 247 3.38 12.59 -1.19
N MET A 248 4.53 12.21 -0.61
CA MET A 248 4.59 11.05 0.27
C MET A 248 3.67 11.24 1.46
N ALA A 249 2.79 10.27 1.71
CA ALA A 249 1.82 10.34 2.80
C ALA A 249 2.39 9.89 4.14
N LEU A 250 3.42 9.03 4.14
CA LEU A 250 4.00 8.43 5.34
C LEU A 250 5.33 9.08 5.72
N SER A 251 5.49 9.36 7.00
CA SER A 251 6.79 9.60 7.62
C SER A 251 6.93 8.75 8.89
N TRP A 252 8.17 8.41 9.29
CA TRP A 252 8.42 7.55 10.45
C TRP A 252 9.36 8.24 11.43
N LYS A 253 8.94 8.30 12.68
CA LYS A 253 9.63 8.97 13.79
C LYS A 253 9.94 7.99 14.91
N ALA A 254 11.01 8.27 15.65
CA ALA A 254 11.37 7.58 16.88
C ALA A 254 11.91 8.59 17.89
N LYS A 255 12.21 8.13 19.12
CA LYS A 255 12.88 8.92 20.15
C LYS A 255 14.20 8.27 20.54
N ILE A 256 15.24 9.05 20.82
CA ILE A 256 16.49 8.54 21.36
C ILE A 256 16.24 7.92 22.73
N SER A 257 16.67 6.67 22.94
CA SER A 257 16.49 5.97 24.23
C SER A 257 17.71 6.06 25.15
N HIS A 258 18.90 6.24 24.59
CA HIS A 258 20.14 6.29 25.33
C HIS A 258 21.23 7.02 24.53
N ILE A 259 22.13 7.70 25.23
CA ILE A 259 23.32 8.33 24.66
C ILE A 259 24.54 7.95 25.51
N LYS A 260 25.65 7.63 24.86
CA LYS A 260 26.92 7.31 25.50
C LYS A 260 28.10 7.80 24.68
N GLU A 261 29.22 7.98 25.34
CA GLU A 261 30.53 8.17 24.71
C GLU A 261 31.27 6.84 24.66
N ILE A 262 31.93 6.57 23.56
CA ILE A 262 32.81 5.40 23.40
C ILE A 262 34.20 5.84 22.96
N PRO A 263 35.26 5.18 23.45
CA PRO A 263 36.63 5.48 23.01
C PRO A 263 36.89 4.91 21.61
N ALA A 264 38.04 5.29 21.03
CA ALA A 264 38.57 4.67 19.84
C ALA A 264 38.79 3.16 20.04
N GLY A 265 38.52 2.36 19.03
CA GLY A 265 38.69 0.89 19.04
C GLY A 265 37.51 0.10 19.57
N GLU A 266 36.44 0.75 20.06
CA GLU A 266 35.25 0.07 20.53
C GLU A 266 34.36 -0.38 19.37
N ALA A 267 33.86 -1.61 19.50
CA ALA A 267 32.92 -2.20 18.51
C ALA A 267 31.48 -1.87 18.83
N ILE A 268 30.67 -1.67 17.77
CA ILE A 268 29.23 -1.43 17.88
C ILE A 268 28.46 -2.53 17.17
N SER A 269 27.40 -3.03 17.86
CA SER A 269 26.41 -3.98 17.34
C SER A 269 26.96 -5.38 17.05
N TYR A 270 26.07 -6.25 16.61
CA TYR A 270 26.37 -7.66 16.32
C TYR A 270 27.47 -7.83 15.27
N GLY A 271 28.42 -8.72 15.61
CA GLY A 271 29.53 -9.08 14.71
C GLY A 271 30.56 -7.99 14.56
N ALA A 272 30.59 -7.01 15.49
CA ALA A 272 31.57 -5.89 15.48
C ALA A 272 31.74 -5.29 14.07
N SER A 273 30.63 -5.11 13.35
CA SER A 273 30.65 -4.68 11.93
C SER A 273 30.97 -3.19 11.78
N PHE A 274 31.01 -2.45 12.89
CA PHE A 274 31.55 -1.10 13.01
C PHE A 274 32.50 -1.07 14.20
N VAL A 275 33.65 -0.44 14.03
CA VAL A 275 34.62 -0.16 15.08
C VAL A 275 34.97 1.33 15.03
N SER A 276 34.84 2.02 16.16
CA SER A 276 35.14 3.44 16.27
C SER A 276 36.61 3.72 15.97
N LYS A 277 36.92 4.70 15.11
CA LYS A 277 38.30 5.13 14.80
C LYS A 277 38.83 6.17 15.78
N GLU A 278 37.93 6.87 16.44
CA GLU A 278 38.17 7.93 17.41
C GLU A 278 37.10 7.87 18.51
N ALA A 279 37.26 8.65 19.56
CA ALA A 279 36.22 8.80 20.56
C ALA A 279 34.98 9.43 19.92
N MET A 280 33.82 8.87 20.16
CA MET A 280 32.58 9.33 19.52
C MET A 280 31.39 9.25 20.46
N ARG A 281 30.38 10.07 20.17
CA ARG A 281 29.11 10.12 20.89
C ARG A 281 28.07 9.32 20.12
N VAL A 282 27.48 8.29 20.73
CA VAL A 282 26.60 7.34 20.12
C VAL A 282 25.23 7.40 20.77
N ALA A 283 24.18 7.55 19.95
CA ALA A 283 22.80 7.44 20.42
C ALA A 283 22.19 6.09 20.00
N THR A 284 21.32 5.55 20.85
CA THR A 284 20.51 4.36 20.59
C THR A 284 19.10 4.77 20.24
N VAL A 285 18.62 4.30 19.10
CA VAL A 285 17.26 4.48 18.60
C VAL A 285 16.49 3.16 18.82
N PRO A 286 15.38 3.15 19.58
CA PRO A 286 14.66 1.94 19.97
C PRO A 286 13.71 1.45 18.85
N VAL A 287 14.26 1.23 17.67
CA VAL A 287 13.60 0.72 16.48
C VAL A 287 14.50 -0.31 15.81
N GLY A 288 13.94 -1.41 15.33
CA GLY A 288 14.70 -2.43 14.63
C GLY A 288 13.87 -3.19 13.60
N TYR A 289 14.43 -4.31 13.09
CA TYR A 289 13.74 -5.09 12.07
C TYR A 289 12.44 -5.75 12.58
N GLY A 290 12.26 -5.90 13.90
CA GLY A 290 11.01 -6.33 14.51
C GLY A 290 9.89 -5.28 14.41
N ASP A 291 10.22 -4.02 14.12
CA ASP A 291 9.29 -2.93 13.83
C ASP A 291 9.07 -2.72 12.33
N GLY A 292 9.82 -3.45 11.49
CA GLY A 292 9.83 -3.28 10.05
C GLY A 292 10.98 -2.44 9.51
N TYR A 293 11.94 -1.99 10.35
CA TYR A 293 13.11 -1.23 9.89
C TYR A 293 14.10 -2.16 9.16
N PRO A 294 14.36 -1.95 7.85
CA PRO A 294 15.09 -2.92 7.06
C PRO A 294 16.53 -3.14 7.53
N ARG A 295 16.90 -4.42 7.78
CA ARG A 295 18.25 -4.76 8.24
C ARG A 295 19.35 -4.46 7.21
N VAL A 296 19.00 -4.37 5.92
CA VAL A 296 19.93 -4.00 4.83
C VAL A 296 20.48 -2.59 4.96
N LEU A 297 19.82 -1.72 5.74
CA LEU A 297 20.24 -0.35 6.04
C LEU A 297 21.44 -0.26 7.01
N SER A 298 21.88 -1.38 7.59
CA SER A 298 23.03 -1.48 8.50
C SER A 298 24.30 -0.89 7.87
N ASN A 299 24.98 0.03 8.56
CA ASN A 299 26.20 0.74 8.11
C ASN A 299 26.06 1.52 6.77
N LYS A 300 24.84 1.70 6.26
CA LYS A 300 24.61 2.37 4.98
C LYS A 300 23.76 3.63 5.10
N ALA A 301 22.69 3.51 5.87
CA ALA A 301 21.69 4.56 5.98
C ALA A 301 22.07 5.62 7.02
N LYS A 302 21.34 6.71 6.95
CA LYS A 302 21.34 7.81 7.93
C LYS A 302 19.90 8.08 8.38
N VAL A 303 19.78 8.73 9.54
CA VAL A 303 18.53 9.29 10.07
C VAL A 303 18.75 10.77 10.37
N LEU A 304 17.69 11.53 10.67
CA LEU A 304 17.83 12.94 11.02
C LEU A 304 17.62 13.14 12.52
N VAL A 305 18.45 13.98 13.12
CA VAL A 305 18.31 14.45 14.50
C VAL A 305 18.48 15.98 14.49
N GLY A 306 17.40 16.71 14.81
CA GLY A 306 17.40 18.17 14.71
C GLY A 306 17.71 18.69 13.30
N GLY A 307 17.27 17.97 12.25
CA GLY A 307 17.54 18.30 10.85
C GLY A 307 18.95 17.94 10.37
N ASN A 308 19.77 17.27 11.20
CA ASN A 308 21.14 16.87 10.81
C ASN A 308 21.21 15.37 10.51
N PRO A 309 21.90 14.96 9.44
CA PRO A 309 22.06 13.55 9.09
C PRO A 309 23.03 12.83 10.04
N CYS A 310 22.54 11.77 10.69
CA CYS A 310 23.27 10.93 11.63
C CYS A 310 23.40 9.51 11.06
N PRO A 311 24.62 9.02 10.72
CA PRO A 311 24.86 7.70 10.16
C PRO A 311 24.48 6.57 11.12
N ILE A 312 23.96 5.46 10.58
CA ILE A 312 23.73 4.22 11.34
C ILE A 312 25.06 3.49 11.54
N LEU A 313 25.34 3.13 12.79
CA LEU A 313 26.56 2.45 13.22
C LEU A 313 26.29 0.98 13.51
N GLY A 314 26.96 0.10 12.79
CA GLY A 314 26.84 -1.33 12.97
C GLY A 314 25.53 -1.90 12.39
N ARG A 315 25.19 -3.11 12.81
CA ARG A 315 23.99 -3.82 12.34
C ARG A 315 22.73 -3.33 13.05
N VAL A 316 21.65 -3.14 12.27
CA VAL A 316 20.32 -2.98 12.82
C VAL A 316 19.94 -4.27 13.56
N CYS A 317 19.54 -4.16 14.83
CA CYS A 317 19.12 -5.25 15.69
C CYS A 317 17.58 -5.46 15.56
N MET A 318 17.02 -6.39 16.34
CA MET A 318 15.58 -6.66 16.34
C MET A 318 14.77 -5.44 16.79
N ASP A 319 15.22 -4.77 17.86
CA ASP A 319 14.45 -3.75 18.54
C ASP A 319 15.16 -2.38 18.59
N GLN A 320 16.41 -2.29 18.15
CA GLN A 320 17.25 -1.09 18.30
C GLN A 320 18.32 -1.02 17.20
N PHE A 321 18.79 0.21 16.92
CA PHE A 321 20.03 0.47 16.21
C PHE A 321 20.75 1.69 16.81
N MET A 322 22.00 1.88 16.45
CA MET A 322 22.85 2.96 16.94
C MET A 322 23.17 3.95 15.84
N ILE A 323 23.33 5.21 16.21
CA ILE A 323 23.66 6.32 15.30
C ILE A 323 24.81 7.15 15.86
N ASP A 324 25.58 7.76 14.97
CA ASP A 324 26.59 8.74 15.32
C ASP A 324 25.94 10.12 15.55
N VAL A 325 26.10 10.64 16.77
CA VAL A 325 25.63 11.99 17.15
C VAL A 325 26.79 12.88 17.63
N SER A 326 28.03 12.56 17.23
CA SER A 326 29.22 13.30 17.64
C SER A 326 29.21 14.77 17.22
N GLN A 327 28.57 15.07 16.10
CA GLN A 327 28.50 16.43 15.50
C GLN A 327 27.14 17.12 15.74
N VAL A 328 26.29 16.54 16.58
CA VAL A 328 24.92 17.02 16.80
C VAL A 328 24.64 17.15 18.29
N GLU A 329 24.04 18.26 18.70
CA GLU A 329 23.48 18.34 20.04
C GLU A 329 22.25 17.43 20.10
N ALA A 330 22.39 16.31 20.80
CA ALA A 330 21.34 15.31 20.95
C ALA A 330 21.08 15.04 22.44
N GLU A 331 19.83 14.80 22.79
CA GLU A 331 19.40 14.45 24.14
C GLU A 331 18.50 13.21 24.15
N VAL A 332 18.39 12.56 25.31
CA VAL A 332 17.49 11.42 25.49
C VAL A 332 16.04 11.90 25.34
N PHE A 333 15.22 11.11 24.65
CA PHE A 333 13.85 11.39 24.23
C PHE A 333 13.67 12.44 23.12
N GLN A 334 14.76 13.00 22.59
CA GLN A 334 14.70 13.81 21.37
C GLN A 334 14.17 12.98 20.20
N GLU A 335 13.36 13.61 19.33
CA GLU A 335 12.82 12.98 18.14
C GLU A 335 13.91 12.71 17.09
N VAL A 336 13.82 11.55 16.45
CA VAL A 336 14.65 11.11 15.33
C VAL A 336 13.75 10.87 14.14
N THR A 337 14.07 11.45 13.00
CA THR A 337 13.38 11.18 11.74
C THR A 337 14.03 10.01 11.01
N LEU A 338 13.33 8.88 10.96
CA LEU A 338 13.76 7.66 10.26
C LEU A 338 13.43 7.74 8.77
N LEU A 339 12.28 8.32 8.45
CA LEU A 339 11.75 8.54 7.11
C LEU A 339 10.92 9.82 7.09
N GLY A 340 11.11 10.66 6.08
CA GLY A 340 10.41 11.94 5.91
C GLY A 340 11.29 13.16 6.13
N LYS A 341 10.66 14.32 6.25
CA LYS A 341 11.33 15.63 6.37
C LYS A 341 11.56 16.07 7.80
N GLU A 342 12.68 16.77 8.01
CA GLU A 342 12.98 17.52 9.21
C GLU A 342 13.79 18.77 8.85
N GLY A 343 13.18 19.96 8.97
CA GLY A 343 13.77 21.19 8.43
C GLY A 343 13.87 21.16 6.90
N GLU A 344 15.06 21.45 6.39
CA GLU A 344 15.35 21.40 4.94
C GLU A 344 15.80 20.00 4.48
N GLU A 345 16.13 19.10 5.41
CA GLU A 345 16.60 17.74 5.11
C GLU A 345 15.46 16.74 5.00
N GLU A 346 15.69 15.72 4.18
CA GLU A 346 14.74 14.64 3.96
C GLU A 346 15.45 13.28 3.88
N ILE A 347 14.86 12.26 4.47
CA ILE A 347 15.15 10.86 4.21
C ILE A 347 13.94 10.29 3.47
N SER A 348 14.11 9.97 2.21
CA SER A 348 13.03 9.46 1.33
C SER A 348 13.09 7.95 1.14
N LEU A 349 12.01 7.34 0.65
CA LEU A 349 12.03 5.94 0.22
C LEU A 349 12.89 5.73 -1.04
N TYR A 350 13.18 6.76 -1.80
CA TYR A 350 14.12 6.69 -2.91
C TYR A 350 15.57 6.58 -2.42
N ASP A 351 15.94 7.28 -1.32
CA ASP A 351 17.24 7.08 -0.65
C ASP A 351 17.35 5.64 -0.15
N TRP A 352 16.27 5.10 0.44
CA TRP A 352 16.24 3.72 0.92
C TRP A 352 16.36 2.71 -0.22
N GLU A 353 15.78 2.98 -1.38
CA GLU A 353 15.92 2.16 -2.59
C GLU A 353 17.39 2.11 -3.05
N GLU A 354 18.10 3.23 -3.02
CA GLU A 354 19.55 3.26 -3.30
C GLU A 354 20.36 2.43 -2.30
N TRP A 355 19.90 2.37 -1.04
CA TRP A 355 20.52 1.53 -0.01
C TRP A 355 20.09 0.06 -0.06
N GLY A 356 19.21 -0.30 -0.99
CA GLY A 356 18.80 -1.67 -1.29
C GLY A 356 17.48 -2.11 -0.64
N VAL A 357 16.61 -1.18 -0.29
CA VAL A 357 15.25 -1.44 0.20
C VAL A 357 14.27 -1.35 -0.97
N PHE A 358 13.37 -2.31 -1.10
CA PHE A 358 12.27 -2.23 -2.05
C PHE A 358 11.08 -1.47 -1.41
N PRO A 359 10.68 -0.27 -1.90
CA PRO A 359 9.71 0.59 -1.23
C PRO A 359 8.35 -0.07 -0.95
N TYR A 360 7.84 -0.87 -1.90
CA TYR A 360 6.57 -1.60 -1.73
C TYR A 360 6.64 -2.60 -0.57
N GLU A 361 7.74 -3.36 -0.48
CA GLU A 361 7.92 -4.35 0.57
C GLU A 361 8.02 -3.67 1.94
N PHE A 362 8.78 -2.60 2.04
CA PHE A 362 8.91 -1.84 3.28
C PHE A 362 7.56 -1.33 3.78
N LEU A 363 6.78 -0.65 2.92
CA LEU A 363 5.48 -0.10 3.30
C LEU A 363 4.54 -1.18 3.84
N CYS A 364 4.51 -2.35 3.18
CA CYS A 364 3.69 -3.48 3.59
C CYS A 364 4.19 -4.18 4.86
N ASN A 365 5.46 -3.99 5.24
CA ASN A 365 6.09 -4.62 6.41
C ASN A 365 6.25 -3.68 7.61
N LEU A 366 5.70 -2.47 7.56
CA LEU A 366 5.67 -1.60 8.73
C LEU A 366 4.91 -2.28 9.87
N GLY A 367 5.63 -2.65 10.94
CA GLY A 367 5.17 -3.58 11.95
C GLY A 367 3.99 -3.10 12.79
N ASN A 368 3.28 -4.05 13.40
CA ASN A 368 2.15 -3.76 14.28
C ASN A 368 2.55 -3.07 15.60
N ARG A 369 3.85 -3.06 15.93
CA ARG A 369 4.40 -2.33 17.10
C ARG A 369 4.62 -0.84 16.84
N VAL A 370 4.34 -0.36 15.63
CA VAL A 370 4.46 1.04 15.23
C VAL A 370 3.07 1.64 15.12
N PRO A 371 2.61 2.47 16.05
CA PRO A 371 1.32 3.16 15.92
C PRO A 371 1.29 4.07 14.69
N ARG A 372 0.13 4.16 14.03
CA ARG A 372 -0.13 5.14 12.97
C ARG A 372 -0.83 6.32 13.57
N VAL A 373 -0.30 7.48 13.32
CA VAL A 373 -0.83 8.76 13.80
C VAL A 373 -1.25 9.58 12.60
N TYR A 374 -2.53 9.91 12.55
CA TYR A 374 -3.12 10.56 11.39
C TYR A 374 -3.14 12.07 11.52
N LYS A 375 -2.77 12.73 10.42
CA LYS A 375 -2.93 14.18 10.25
C LYS A 375 -3.85 14.47 9.06
N MET A 376 -4.57 15.57 9.16
CA MET A 376 -5.33 16.18 8.07
C MET A 376 -4.97 17.67 8.01
N LYS A 377 -4.34 18.10 6.92
CA LYS A 377 -3.84 19.47 6.75
C LYS A 377 -2.97 19.93 7.94
N GLY A 378 -2.02 19.08 8.33
CA GLY A 378 -1.09 19.29 9.43
C GLY A 378 -1.69 19.17 10.85
N LYS A 379 -3.00 18.99 11.01
CA LYS A 379 -3.65 18.79 12.31
C LYS A 379 -3.84 17.32 12.62
N TRP A 380 -3.60 16.92 13.85
CA TRP A 380 -3.82 15.57 14.35
C TRP A 380 -5.32 15.26 14.39
N VAL A 381 -5.73 14.13 13.79
CA VAL A 381 -7.14 13.72 13.70
C VAL A 381 -7.43 12.36 14.29
N GLY A 382 -6.43 11.53 14.53
CA GLY A 382 -6.63 10.20 15.10
C GLY A 382 -5.35 9.39 15.24
N THR A 383 -5.50 8.20 15.79
CA THR A 383 -4.44 7.23 15.98
C THR A 383 -4.99 5.83 15.77
N TYR A 384 -4.21 4.98 15.14
CA TYR A 384 -4.42 3.55 15.07
C TYR A 384 -3.22 2.84 15.68
N ASP A 385 -3.44 2.16 16.80
CA ASP A 385 -2.44 1.32 17.43
C ASP A 385 -2.89 -0.14 17.34
N PRO A 386 -2.24 -0.94 16.45
CA PRO A 386 -2.63 -2.33 16.26
C PRO A 386 -2.51 -3.20 17.53
N LEU A 387 -1.62 -2.84 18.47
CA LEU A 387 -1.47 -3.59 19.71
C LEU A 387 -2.50 -3.20 20.78
N SER A 388 -2.91 -1.93 20.85
CA SER A 388 -3.89 -1.49 21.84
C SER A 388 -5.27 -2.07 21.59
N SER A 389 -5.61 -2.38 20.34
CA SER A 389 -6.87 -3.06 19.98
C SER A 389 -6.96 -4.51 20.50
N LEU A 390 -5.83 -5.10 20.89
CA LEU A 390 -5.75 -6.44 21.49
C LEU A 390 -5.92 -6.42 23.03
N HIS A 391 -5.85 -5.24 23.67
CA HIS A 391 -5.85 -5.07 25.12
C HIS A 391 -6.95 -4.14 25.64
N SER A 392 -8.07 -3.97 24.93
CA SER A 392 -9.14 -3.03 25.29
C SER A 392 -9.93 -3.41 26.58
N GLU A 393 -9.51 -4.39 27.36
CA GLU A 393 -10.23 -4.80 28.59
C GLU A 393 -9.48 -4.58 29.93
N GLU A 394 -8.20 -4.18 29.99
CA GLU A 394 -7.44 -4.22 31.26
C GLU A 394 -6.64 -2.98 31.69
N TYR A 395 -6.81 -1.82 31.11
CA TYR A 395 -6.26 -0.59 31.74
C TYR A 395 -7.36 0.37 32.17
N GLN A 396 -8.09 -0.01 33.22
CA GLN A 396 -8.66 0.99 34.13
C GLN A 396 -7.53 1.42 35.05
N GLU A 397 -7.07 2.67 34.86
CA GLU A 397 -6.12 3.29 35.79
C GLU A 397 -6.72 3.28 37.19
N GLU A 398 -6.04 2.65 38.14
CA GLU A 398 -6.17 2.97 39.54
C GLU A 398 -5.57 4.37 39.75
N GLU A 399 -6.38 5.41 39.60
CA GLU A 399 -6.13 6.70 40.23
C GLU A 399 -6.65 6.61 41.68
N SER A 400 -5.73 6.47 42.64
CA SER A 400 -5.92 6.82 44.02
C SER A 400 -4.97 7.93 44.46
#